data_c6e664c35da5cf7e06a133e8e06c83b9
#
_entry.id   c6e664c35da5cf7e06a133e8e06c83b9
#
_cell.length_a   1.000
_cell.length_b   1.000
_cell.length_c   1.000
_cell.angle_alpha   90.00
_cell.angle_beta   90.00
_cell.angle_gamma   90.00
#
_symmetry.space_group_name_H-M   'P 1'
#
loop_
_entity.id
_entity.type
_entity.pdbx_description
1 polymer ?
#
loop_
_entity_poly.entity_id
_entity_poly.type
_entity_poly.pdbx_seq_one_letter_code
_entity_poly.pdbx_strand_id
1 'polypeptide(L)'
;MAAETFNNSGAAQTSADSISNDKTVLVVEDNVSNFVLIARLLGYMGIHCEWKTSGYEVVEYADTLPKVDLILMDIRLPYEDGYGALKKIRQSPTLRETRVIAVTAEASIEQINKARASGFDGFIGKPLDPDQFPDQIRRILSGESVWEMSG
;
A
#
# COMPACT_ATOMS: atom_id res chain seq x y z
N MET A 1 -6.31 11.57 17.23
CA MET A 1 -5.71 11.76 17.27
C MET A 1 -5.14 11.63 17.67
N ALA A 2 -5.15 11.08 17.23
CA ALA A 2 -4.36 11.09 17.31
C ALA A 2 -3.56 11.08 17.52
N ALA A 3 -3.55 10.87 17.34
CA ALA A 3 -2.67 10.99 17.24
C ALA A 3 -1.95 11.42 17.59
N GLU A 4 -2.03 11.49 17.35
CA GLU A 4 -1.34 12.01 17.37
C GLU A 4 -0.61 12.05 17.90
N THR A 5 -0.86 11.81 17.98
CA THR A 5 -0.08 11.93 18.28
C THR A 5 0.83 11.68 18.94
N PHE A 6 0.81 11.39 19.04
CA PHE A 6 1.80 11.25 19.26
C PHE A 6 2.70 11.44 19.41
N ASN A 7 2.77 11.45 19.11
CA ASN A 7 3.71 11.67 18.81
C ASN A 7 4.49 11.98 18.97
N ASN A 8 4.50 12.16 18.98
CA ASN A 8 5.34 12.56 18.79
C ASN A 8 6.29 12.56 19.13
N SER A 9 6.41 12.37 19.24
CA SER A 9 7.29 12.35 19.46
C SER A 9 8.22 12.41 19.21
N GLY A 10 8.22 12.58 19.04
CA GLY A 10 9.02 12.82 18.46
C GLY A 10 10.12 12.68 18.24
N ALA A 11 10.21 12.63 18.53
CA ALA A 11 11.38 12.49 18.64
C ALA A 11 12.34 12.85 17.76
N ALA A 12 13.25 13.04 18.17
CA ALA A 12 14.29 13.35 17.36
C ALA A 12 14.27 12.46 16.22
N GLN A 13 13.49 12.83 15.32
CA GLN A 13 13.35 12.08 14.12
C GLN A 13 14.63 12.19 13.33
N THR A 14 15.13 11.08 12.90
CA THR A 14 16.25 11.12 11.98
C THR A 14 15.77 11.62 10.64
N SER A 15 16.70 12.06 9.81
CA SER A 15 16.34 12.52 8.48
C SER A 15 15.72 11.39 7.64
N ALA A 16 16.13 10.15 7.87
CA ALA A 16 15.56 9.01 7.17
C ALA A 16 14.10 8.81 7.54
N ASP A 17 13.77 9.04 8.82
CA ASP A 17 12.40 8.92 9.26
C ASP A 17 11.55 10.07 8.77
N SER A 18 12.11 11.27 8.65
CA SER A 18 11.36 12.44 8.23
C SER A 18 10.84 12.31 6.80
N ILE A 19 11.46 11.49 5.96
CA ILE A 19 10.98 11.27 4.59
C ILE A 19 9.59 10.64 4.59
N SER A 20 9.29 9.81 5.58
CA SER A 20 8.04 9.08 5.64
C SER A 20 6.89 9.90 6.23
N ASN A 21 7.20 10.99 6.96
CA ASN A 21 6.22 11.69 7.77
C ASN A 21 5.09 12.33 6.99
N ASP A 22 5.29 12.66 5.73
CA ASP A 22 4.26 13.29 4.92
C ASP A 22 3.69 12.34 3.85
N LYS A 23 3.98 11.06 3.96
CA LYS A 23 3.48 10.09 2.99
C LYS A 23 2.12 9.55 3.41
N THR A 24 1.27 9.32 2.42
CA THR A 24 -0.04 8.70 2.60
C THR A 24 -0.13 7.45 1.77
N VAL A 25 -0.46 6.34 2.41
CA VAL A 25 -0.64 5.05 1.75
C VAL A 25 -2.10 4.66 1.86
N LEU A 26 -2.72 4.37 0.72
CA LEU A 26 -4.07 3.82 0.69
C LEU A 26 -3.96 2.30 0.65
N VAL A 27 -4.57 1.65 1.64
CA VAL A 27 -4.58 0.19 1.74
C VAL A 27 -5.97 -0.30 1.33
N VAL A 28 -6.02 -1.14 0.29
CA VAL A 28 -7.27 -1.74 -0.19
C VAL A 28 -7.23 -3.21 0.22
N GLU A 29 -7.95 -3.53 1.28
CA GLU A 29 -7.88 -4.83 1.95
C GLU A 29 -9.20 -5.10 2.66
N ASP A 30 -9.80 -6.27 2.40
CA ASP A 30 -11.10 -6.60 3.01
C ASP A 30 -10.98 -7.29 4.37
N ASN A 31 -9.81 -7.83 4.69
CA ASN A 31 -9.59 -8.54 5.95
C ASN A 31 -9.08 -7.57 7.01
N VAL A 32 -9.85 -7.44 8.10
CA VAL A 32 -9.52 -6.49 9.16
C VAL A 32 -8.17 -6.78 9.80
N SER A 33 -7.87 -8.06 10.06
CA SER A 33 -6.60 -8.42 10.70
C SER A 33 -5.40 -8.06 9.84
N ASN A 34 -5.50 -8.27 8.53
CA ASN A 34 -4.43 -7.89 7.61
C ASN A 34 -4.27 -6.38 7.56
N PHE A 35 -5.38 -5.65 7.53
CA PHE A 35 -5.30 -4.19 7.54
C PHE A 35 -4.66 -3.67 8.83
N VAL A 36 -5.09 -4.21 9.98
CA VAL A 36 -4.55 -3.76 11.26
C VAL A 36 -3.04 -3.96 11.32
N LEU A 37 -2.54 -5.09 10.83
CA LEU A 37 -1.10 -5.33 10.79
C LEU A 37 -0.40 -4.30 9.91
N ILE A 38 -0.92 -4.08 8.70
CA ILE A 38 -0.32 -3.11 7.77
C ILE A 38 -0.34 -1.72 8.38
N ALA A 39 -1.48 -1.31 8.94
CA ALA A 39 -1.61 0.03 9.52
C ALA A 39 -0.64 0.24 10.68
N ARG A 40 -0.46 -0.79 11.51
CA ARG A 40 0.47 -0.71 12.62
C ARG A 40 1.91 -0.55 12.14
N LEU A 41 2.31 -1.34 11.14
CA LEU A 41 3.66 -1.28 10.60
C LEU A 41 3.93 0.07 9.93
N LEU A 42 2.96 0.57 9.17
CA LEU A 42 3.08 1.89 8.54
C LEU A 42 3.13 2.99 9.61
N GLY A 43 2.33 2.84 10.67
CA GLY A 43 2.32 3.81 11.76
C GLY A 43 3.66 3.93 12.46
N TYR A 44 4.36 2.82 12.64
CA TYR A 44 5.71 2.86 13.23
C TYR A 44 6.69 3.62 12.34
N MET A 45 6.41 3.71 11.05
CA MET A 45 7.27 4.43 10.11
C MET A 45 6.86 5.91 9.96
N GLY A 46 5.81 6.33 10.66
CA GLY A 46 5.31 7.70 10.53
C GLY A 46 4.49 7.93 9.27
N ILE A 47 4.00 6.88 8.64
CA ILE A 47 3.24 6.98 7.40
C ILE A 47 1.76 7.02 7.70
N HIS A 48 1.05 7.97 7.11
CA HIS A 48 -0.40 8.05 7.23
C HIS A 48 -1.04 6.95 6.38
N CYS A 49 -2.03 6.27 6.96
CA CYS A 49 -2.67 5.14 6.32
C CYS A 49 -4.17 5.40 6.17
N GLU A 50 -4.68 5.22 4.96
CA GLU A 50 -6.12 5.24 4.67
C GLU A 50 -6.55 3.85 4.28
N TRP A 51 -7.82 3.51 4.48
CA TRP A 51 -8.32 2.16 4.30
C TRP A 51 -9.58 2.13 3.44
N LYS A 52 -9.59 1.22 2.48
CA LYS A 52 -10.76 0.90 1.67
C LYS A 52 -10.94 -0.62 1.72
N THR A 53 -12.16 -1.09 1.93
CA THR A 53 -12.39 -2.53 2.13
C THR A 53 -12.61 -3.30 0.85
N SER A 54 -12.79 -2.62 -0.28
CA SER A 54 -12.98 -3.28 -1.57
C SER A 54 -12.40 -2.43 -2.68
N GLY A 55 -12.27 -3.02 -3.87
CA GLY A 55 -11.82 -2.26 -5.03
C GLY A 55 -12.88 -1.36 -5.63
N TYR A 56 -14.13 -1.53 -5.18
CA TYR A 56 -15.24 -0.75 -5.71
C TYR A 56 -15.08 0.72 -5.32
N GLU A 57 -15.20 1.61 -6.30
CA GLU A 57 -15.08 3.05 -6.09
C GLU A 57 -13.76 3.49 -5.46
N VAL A 58 -12.68 2.74 -5.72
CA VAL A 58 -11.38 3.08 -5.14
C VAL A 58 -10.87 4.43 -5.65
N VAL A 59 -11.11 4.74 -6.93
CA VAL A 59 -10.68 6.01 -7.50
C VAL A 59 -11.45 7.16 -6.86
N GLU A 60 -12.77 7.02 -6.75
CA GLU A 60 -13.62 8.04 -6.14
C GLU A 60 -13.19 8.32 -4.71
N TYR A 61 -12.90 7.26 -3.96
CA TYR A 61 -12.44 7.44 -2.58
C TYR A 61 -11.08 8.13 -2.52
N ALA A 62 -10.15 7.69 -3.36
CA ALA A 62 -8.81 8.30 -3.38
C ALA A 62 -8.87 9.78 -3.74
N ASP A 63 -9.80 10.16 -4.60
CA ASP A 63 -9.94 11.56 -5.01
C ASP A 63 -10.45 12.45 -3.88
N THR A 64 -11.00 11.86 -2.80
CA THR A 64 -11.40 12.65 -1.63
C THR A 64 -10.23 12.92 -0.68
N LEU A 65 -9.10 12.25 -0.89
CA LEU A 65 -7.95 12.39 -0.01
C LEU A 65 -7.04 13.51 -0.52
N PRO A 66 -6.35 14.21 0.40
CA PRO A 66 -5.45 15.29 -0.04
C PRO A 66 -4.36 14.81 -0.99
N LYS A 67 -3.87 13.58 -0.78
CA LYS A 67 -2.90 12.97 -1.67
C LYS A 67 -2.84 11.47 -1.40
N VAL A 68 -2.32 10.72 -2.37
CA VAL A 68 -2.04 9.30 -2.22
C VAL A 68 -0.68 9.04 -2.85
N ASP A 69 0.28 8.65 -2.03
CA ASP A 69 1.65 8.40 -2.50
C ASP A 69 1.86 6.97 -2.96
N LEU A 70 1.05 6.05 -2.46
CA LEU A 70 1.19 4.63 -2.74
C LEU A 70 -0.12 3.93 -2.45
N ILE A 71 -0.46 2.95 -3.27
CA ILE A 71 -1.62 2.08 -3.03
C ILE A 71 -1.11 0.66 -2.82
N LEU A 72 -1.48 0.07 -1.70
CA LEU A 72 -1.26 -1.35 -1.43
C LEU A 72 -2.60 -2.04 -1.62
N MET A 73 -2.66 -2.99 -2.55
CA MET A 73 -3.94 -3.55 -2.96
C MET A 73 -3.91 -5.07 -2.97
N ASP A 74 -4.85 -5.67 -2.23
CA ASP A 74 -5.08 -7.09 -2.37
C ASP A 74 -5.70 -7.34 -3.75
N ILE A 75 -5.32 -8.44 -4.38
CA ILE A 75 -5.89 -8.81 -5.66
C ILE A 75 -7.27 -9.43 -5.46
N ARG A 76 -7.45 -10.20 -4.39
CA ARG A 76 -8.72 -10.86 -4.10
C ARG A 76 -9.59 -9.98 -3.22
N LEU A 77 -10.42 -9.18 -3.86
CA LEU A 77 -11.30 -8.24 -3.17
C LEU A 77 -12.75 -8.53 -3.53
N PRO A 78 -13.69 -8.22 -2.61
CA PRO A 78 -15.11 -8.35 -2.95
C PRO A 78 -15.53 -7.28 -3.97
N TYR A 79 -16.56 -7.58 -4.72
CA TYR A 79 -17.19 -6.73 -5.72
C TYR A 79 -16.33 -6.49 -6.94
N GLU A 80 -15.14 -5.99 -6.76
CA GLU A 80 -14.21 -5.75 -7.88
C GLU A 80 -12.82 -6.16 -7.41
N ASP A 81 -12.20 -7.10 -8.13
CA ASP A 81 -10.87 -7.56 -7.74
C ASP A 81 -9.80 -6.51 -8.03
N GLY A 82 -8.58 -6.80 -7.56
CA GLY A 82 -7.48 -5.85 -7.69
C GLY A 82 -7.12 -5.52 -9.12
N TYR A 83 -7.31 -6.44 -10.05
CA TYR A 83 -7.00 -6.17 -11.46
C TYR A 83 -7.98 -5.17 -12.05
N GLY A 84 -9.28 -5.32 -11.73
CA GLY A 84 -10.29 -4.37 -12.18
C GLY A 84 -10.07 -2.99 -11.59
N ALA A 85 -9.77 -2.93 -10.30
CA ALA A 85 -9.48 -1.66 -9.64
C ALA A 85 -8.24 -1.00 -10.23
N LEU A 86 -7.19 -1.78 -10.49
CA LEU A 86 -5.98 -1.26 -11.10
C LEU A 86 -6.26 -0.62 -12.46
N LYS A 87 -7.08 -1.27 -13.26
CA LYS A 87 -7.42 -0.74 -14.58
C LYS A 87 -8.06 0.64 -14.46
N LYS A 88 -8.97 0.80 -13.50
CA LYS A 88 -9.61 2.11 -13.27
C LYS A 88 -8.61 3.14 -12.77
N ILE A 89 -7.69 2.74 -11.92
CA ILE A 89 -6.64 3.65 -11.44
C ILE A 89 -5.80 4.14 -12.60
N ARG A 90 -5.40 3.26 -13.51
CA ARG A 90 -4.57 3.64 -14.65
C ARG A 90 -5.30 4.52 -15.66
N GLN A 91 -6.64 4.51 -15.64
CA GLN A 91 -7.44 5.37 -16.48
C GLN A 91 -7.76 6.71 -15.82
N SER A 92 -7.45 6.88 -14.54
CA SER A 92 -7.75 8.10 -13.80
C SER A 92 -6.68 9.17 -14.07
N PRO A 93 -7.09 10.39 -14.44
CA PRO A 93 -6.10 11.46 -14.65
C PRO A 93 -5.30 11.80 -13.40
N THR A 94 -5.88 11.60 -12.22
CA THR A 94 -5.22 11.95 -10.96
C THR A 94 -4.39 10.82 -10.39
N LEU A 95 -4.70 9.56 -10.70
CA LEU A 95 -4.06 8.42 -10.06
C LEU A 95 -3.22 7.55 -11.00
N ARG A 96 -3.28 7.80 -12.30
CA ARG A 96 -2.65 6.88 -13.25
C ARG A 96 -1.15 6.69 -13.06
N GLU A 97 -0.48 7.66 -12.43
CA GLU A 97 0.95 7.57 -12.16
C GLU A 97 1.25 7.08 -10.75
N THR A 98 0.22 6.90 -9.92
CA THR A 98 0.41 6.43 -8.55
C THR A 98 0.88 4.97 -8.58
N ARG A 99 1.87 4.68 -7.77
CA ARG A 99 2.38 3.30 -7.70
C ARG A 99 1.37 2.42 -6.98
N VAL A 100 1.15 1.23 -7.52
CA VAL A 100 0.21 0.26 -6.96
C VAL A 100 0.95 -1.05 -6.77
N ILE A 101 0.98 -1.53 -5.55
CA ILE A 101 1.67 -2.76 -5.17
C ILE A 101 0.62 -3.79 -4.81
N ALA A 102 0.70 -4.97 -5.44
CA ALA A 102 -0.19 -6.07 -5.09
C ALA A 102 0.28 -6.69 -3.77
N VAL A 103 -0.63 -6.89 -2.83
CA VAL A 103 -0.33 -7.54 -1.55
C VAL A 103 -1.36 -8.64 -1.39
N THR A 104 -0.97 -9.88 -1.64
CA THR A 104 -1.94 -10.96 -1.76
C THR A 104 -1.41 -12.29 -1.26
N ALA A 105 -2.33 -13.15 -0.82
CA ALA A 105 -1.99 -14.50 -0.38
C ALA A 105 -1.70 -15.43 -1.54
N GLU A 106 -2.12 -15.07 -2.75
CA GLU A 106 -1.84 -15.89 -3.93
C GLU A 106 -0.46 -15.56 -4.48
N ALA A 107 0.57 -15.94 -3.73
CA ALA A 107 1.94 -15.60 -4.07
C ALA A 107 2.63 -16.77 -4.77
N SER A 108 2.78 -16.66 -6.07
CA SER A 108 3.51 -17.63 -6.89
C SER A 108 4.20 -16.83 -7.98
N ILE A 109 5.17 -17.47 -8.64
CA ILE A 109 5.84 -16.84 -9.78
C ILE A 109 4.85 -16.51 -10.86
N GLU A 110 3.88 -17.37 -11.08
CA GLU A 110 2.83 -17.16 -12.07
C GLU A 110 2.00 -15.92 -11.74
N GLN A 111 1.62 -15.78 -10.47
CA GLN A 111 0.85 -14.62 -10.04
C GLN A 111 1.66 -13.33 -10.12
N ILE A 112 2.93 -13.39 -9.76
CA ILE A 112 3.81 -12.24 -9.88
C ILE A 112 3.90 -11.80 -11.34
N ASN A 113 4.08 -12.73 -12.25
CA ASN A 113 4.18 -12.42 -13.68
C ASN A 113 2.88 -11.81 -14.20
N LYS A 114 1.74 -12.33 -13.75
CA LYS A 114 0.43 -11.79 -14.15
C LYS A 114 0.25 -10.37 -13.62
N ALA A 115 0.62 -10.13 -12.37
CA ALA A 115 0.50 -8.80 -11.77
C ALA A 115 1.38 -7.80 -12.51
N ARG A 116 2.61 -8.20 -12.83
CA ARG A 116 3.53 -7.33 -13.56
C ARG A 116 2.97 -7.01 -14.96
N ALA A 117 2.48 -8.02 -15.66
CA ALA A 117 1.92 -7.82 -17.00
C ALA A 117 0.65 -6.96 -16.97
N SER A 118 -0.07 -6.97 -15.85
CA SER A 118 -1.31 -6.19 -15.72
C SER A 118 -1.07 -4.73 -15.36
N GLY A 119 0.16 -4.36 -14.98
CA GLY A 119 0.48 -2.96 -14.68
C GLY A 119 0.67 -2.64 -13.22
N PHE A 120 0.71 -3.64 -12.32
CA PHE A 120 1.15 -3.40 -10.95
C PHE A 120 2.62 -3.01 -10.96
N ASP A 121 3.01 -2.20 -9.99
CA ASP A 121 4.38 -1.70 -9.87
C ASP A 121 5.21 -2.54 -8.91
N GLY A 122 4.61 -3.53 -8.28
CA GLY A 122 5.32 -4.45 -7.39
C GLY A 122 4.38 -5.46 -6.79
N PHE A 123 4.92 -6.38 -6.01
CA PHE A 123 4.19 -7.50 -5.47
C PHE A 123 4.82 -7.92 -4.13
N ILE A 124 3.99 -8.05 -3.11
CA ILE A 124 4.41 -8.57 -1.81
C ILE A 124 3.45 -9.70 -1.44
N GLY A 125 3.99 -10.90 -1.23
CA GLY A 125 3.18 -12.04 -0.84
C GLY A 125 2.84 -12.03 0.63
N LYS A 126 1.63 -12.47 0.96
CA LYS A 126 1.22 -12.70 2.35
C LYS A 126 1.61 -14.12 2.76
N PRO A 127 1.80 -14.37 4.05
CA PRO A 127 1.70 -13.42 5.15
C PRO A 127 2.85 -12.44 5.16
N LEU A 128 2.55 -11.22 5.60
CA LEU A 128 3.58 -10.18 5.67
C LEU A 128 4.57 -10.52 6.79
N ASP A 129 5.85 -10.28 6.50
CA ASP A 129 6.90 -10.42 7.49
C ASP A 129 7.09 -9.07 8.16
N PRO A 130 6.75 -8.92 9.46
CA PRO A 130 6.88 -7.63 10.12
C PRO A 130 8.29 -7.07 10.12
N ASP A 131 9.30 -7.94 10.03
CA ASP A 131 10.68 -7.49 10.01
C ASP A 131 11.10 -6.96 8.64
N GLN A 132 10.53 -7.50 7.57
CA GLN A 132 10.90 -7.13 6.22
C GLN A 132 10.01 -6.05 5.62
N PHE A 133 8.74 -6.01 6.02
CA PHE A 133 7.77 -5.11 5.42
C PHE A 133 8.20 -3.64 5.47
N PRO A 134 8.70 -3.11 6.60
CA PRO A 134 9.14 -1.72 6.61
C PRO A 134 10.23 -1.42 5.59
N ASP A 135 11.18 -2.33 5.40
CA ASP A 135 12.22 -2.14 4.40
C ASP A 135 11.64 -2.17 2.98
N GLN A 136 10.71 -3.08 2.74
CA GLN A 136 10.04 -3.15 1.44
C GLN A 136 9.33 -1.84 1.13
N ILE A 137 8.63 -1.28 2.10
CA ILE A 137 7.91 -0.01 1.91
C ILE A 137 8.90 1.14 1.66
N ARG A 138 10.00 1.19 2.43
CA ARG A 138 11.01 2.24 2.21
C ARG A 138 11.57 2.18 0.80
N ARG A 139 11.87 0.97 0.32
CA ARG A 139 12.41 0.79 -1.03
C ARG A 139 11.40 1.23 -2.08
N ILE A 140 10.14 0.87 -1.91
CA ILE A 140 9.09 1.26 -2.83
C ILE A 140 8.94 2.78 -2.84
N LEU A 141 8.88 3.41 -1.68
CA LEU A 141 8.71 4.86 -1.60
C LEU A 141 9.92 5.62 -2.14
N SER A 142 11.10 4.98 -2.18
CA SER A 142 12.28 5.59 -2.77
C SER A 142 12.38 5.36 -4.29
N GLY A 143 11.43 4.65 -4.87
CA GLY A 143 11.38 4.45 -6.31
C GLY A 143 11.78 3.08 -6.81
N GLU A 144 12.16 2.17 -5.92
CA GLU A 144 12.52 0.82 -6.31
C GLU A 144 11.29 -0.04 -6.55
N SER A 145 11.44 -1.07 -7.36
CA SER A 145 10.40 -2.07 -7.54
C SER A 145 10.69 -3.26 -6.62
N VAL A 146 9.65 -3.78 -5.98
CA VAL A 146 9.74 -4.94 -5.10
C VAL A 146 8.78 -6.00 -5.63
N TRP A 147 9.32 -7.19 -5.93
CA TRP A 147 8.53 -8.31 -6.45
C TRP A 147 8.91 -9.54 -5.64
N GLU A 148 8.27 -9.70 -4.46
CA GLU A 148 8.71 -10.71 -3.50
C GLU A 148 7.55 -11.56 -3.00
N MET A 149 7.73 -12.87 -3.00
CA MET A 149 6.82 -13.77 -2.33
C MET A 149 7.11 -13.70 -0.83
N SER A 150 6.17 -14.20 -0.02
CA SER A 150 6.38 -14.21 1.43
C SER A 150 7.63 -15.01 1.75
N GLY A 151 8.37 -14.49 2.66
CA GLY A 151 9.65 -15.10 3.02
C GLY A 151 9.54 -16.30 3.90
#